data_4199f5c22ad9358f363146bf1a168f6d
#
_entry.id   4199f5c22ad9358f363146bf1a168f6d
#
_cell.length_a   1.000
_cell.length_b   1.000
_cell.length_c   1.000
_cell.angle_alpha   90.00
_cell.angle_beta   90.00
_cell.angle_gamma   90.00
#
_symmetry.space_group_name_H-M   'P 1'
#
loop_
_entity.id
_entity.type
_entity.pdbx_description
1 polymer ?
#
loop_
_entity_poly.entity_id
_entity_poly.type
_entity_poly.pdbx_seq_one_letter_code
_entity_poly.pdbx_strand_id
1 'polypeptide(L)'
;MKYDLVIVGGGPAGLAAAIAAKDNGIDSVLIIERDRELGGILNQCIHNGFGLHTFKEELTGPEYASRFITQVEERGIEYKLNTMVMDISNDKVVTAMNSTDGMFTVEAKAVVLAMGCRERSRGALNIPGYRPAGIFSAGTAQRLVNIEGYMPGRRVVILGSGDIGLIMARRMTLEGAKVLAVAELMPYSGGLKRNIVQCLNDFDIPLYLSHTVVDIQGKERVEGITIAEVGPDRKPIPGTEIHYDCDTLLLSCGLLPENELSKTAGVDLSPITSGPVVNDSLETNIPGVFACGNVLHVHDLVDFVSQEATNAGKNAAKYIKEGEVTSAKQIEILPVDGVRYTVPKYVRPEVMDDTLTVRFRVGQVFKGCAIATYFGDTLISKRKRPVMAPGEMEQVVLKKSQLAEYPDIENITIKIEEA
;
A
#
# COMPACT_ATOMS: atom_id res chain seq x y z
N MET A 1 9.96 20.77 20.14
CA MET A 1 11.09 19.84 20.02
C MET A 1 11.71 20.06 18.65
N LYS A 2 13.01 19.71 18.45
CA LYS A 2 13.67 19.86 17.15
C LYS A 2 14.37 18.55 16.79
N TYR A 3 14.15 18.09 15.56
CA TYR A 3 14.80 16.90 14.99
C TYR A 3 15.30 17.19 13.58
N ASP A 4 16.30 16.47 13.13
CA ASP A 4 16.72 16.53 11.73
C ASP A 4 15.70 15.85 10.82
N LEU A 5 15.21 14.68 11.25
CA LEU A 5 14.23 13.90 10.50
C LEU A 5 13.07 13.45 11.40
N VAL A 6 11.85 13.70 10.97
CA VAL A 6 10.64 13.14 11.58
C VAL A 6 10.00 12.16 10.60
N ILE A 7 9.68 10.96 11.10
CA ILE A 7 9.01 9.90 10.34
C ILE A 7 7.62 9.70 10.93
N VAL A 8 6.61 9.85 10.11
CA VAL A 8 5.21 9.68 10.49
C VAL A 8 4.74 8.27 10.13
N GLY A 9 4.64 7.43 11.16
CA GLY A 9 4.27 6.01 11.08
C GLY A 9 5.44 5.07 11.37
N GLY A 10 5.26 4.17 12.33
CA GLY A 10 6.24 3.17 12.79
C GLY A 10 6.01 1.77 12.19
N GLY A 11 5.35 1.68 11.03
CA GLY A 11 5.23 0.45 10.24
C GLY A 11 6.50 0.12 9.44
N PRO A 12 6.48 -0.93 8.59
CA PRO A 12 7.67 -1.40 7.87
C PRO A 12 8.35 -0.29 7.04
N ALA A 13 7.58 0.61 6.43
CA ALA A 13 8.13 1.74 5.69
C ALA A 13 8.87 2.71 6.60
N GLY A 14 8.23 3.15 7.71
CA GLY A 14 8.85 4.10 8.63
C GLY A 14 10.10 3.55 9.30
N LEU A 15 10.09 2.28 9.70
CA LEU A 15 11.25 1.61 10.30
C LEU A 15 12.44 1.55 9.32
N ALA A 16 12.19 1.12 8.08
CA ALA A 16 13.24 1.03 7.06
C ALA A 16 13.81 2.41 6.68
N ALA A 17 12.95 3.45 6.59
CA ALA A 17 13.39 4.82 6.32
C ALA A 17 14.23 5.39 7.46
N ALA A 18 13.83 5.15 8.72
CA ALA A 18 14.56 5.60 9.90
C ALA A 18 15.97 5.01 9.97
N ILE A 19 16.06 3.68 9.80
CA ILE A 19 17.32 2.94 9.78
C ILE A 19 18.24 3.49 8.67
N ALA A 20 17.69 3.64 7.46
CA ALA A 20 18.46 4.14 6.33
C ALA A 20 18.96 5.57 6.56
N ALA A 21 18.17 6.45 7.12
CA ALA A 21 18.60 7.80 7.45
C ALA A 21 19.71 7.82 8.50
N LYS A 22 19.57 7.01 9.56
CA LYS A 22 20.58 6.86 10.60
C LYS A 22 21.91 6.33 10.05
N ASP A 23 21.86 5.28 9.24
CA ASP A 23 23.03 4.68 8.59
C ASP A 23 23.68 5.65 7.57
N ASN A 24 22.95 6.64 7.09
CA ASN A 24 23.46 7.73 6.28
C ASN A 24 23.80 8.99 7.11
N GLY A 25 24.08 8.85 8.40
CA GLY A 25 24.67 9.86 9.27
C GLY A 25 23.73 10.98 9.70
N ILE A 26 22.45 10.69 9.89
CA ILE A 26 21.48 11.57 10.55
C ILE A 26 21.28 11.07 11.97
N ASP A 27 21.77 11.84 12.95
CA ASP A 27 21.73 11.43 14.35
C ASP A 27 20.37 11.68 15.01
N SER A 28 19.72 12.78 14.67
CA SER A 28 18.46 13.21 15.28
C SER A 28 17.27 12.75 14.43
N VAL A 29 16.81 11.51 14.66
CA VAL A 29 15.67 10.88 13.97
C VAL A 29 14.59 10.57 14.99
N LEU A 30 13.34 10.97 14.72
CA LEU A 30 12.16 10.63 15.54
C LEU A 30 11.12 9.89 14.70
N ILE A 31 10.67 8.73 15.16
CA ILE A 31 9.48 8.03 14.64
C ILE A 31 8.28 8.38 15.52
N ILE A 32 7.16 8.79 14.92
CA ILE A 32 5.90 9.02 15.62
C ILE A 32 4.90 7.94 15.17
N GLU A 33 4.47 7.10 16.13
CA GLU A 33 3.54 5.99 15.89
C GLU A 33 2.28 6.13 16.73
N ARG A 34 1.12 6.02 16.08
CA ARG A 34 -0.19 6.13 16.74
C ARG A 34 -0.58 4.90 17.57
N ASP A 35 -0.07 3.72 17.21
CA ASP A 35 -0.37 2.48 17.93
C ASP A 35 0.53 2.35 19.18
N ARG A 36 0.21 1.37 20.03
CA ARG A 36 0.92 1.05 21.27
C ARG A 36 2.27 0.38 21.05
N GLU A 37 2.60 0.00 19.83
CA GLU A 37 3.83 -0.71 19.44
C GLU A 37 4.26 -0.38 18.01
N LEU A 38 5.55 -0.52 17.71
CA LEU A 38 6.10 -0.44 16.36
C LEU A 38 5.73 -1.69 15.56
N GLY A 39 5.86 -1.63 14.22
CA GLY A 39 5.59 -2.73 13.30
C GLY A 39 4.34 -2.54 12.44
N GLY A 40 3.40 -1.71 12.89
CA GLY A 40 2.20 -1.37 12.14
C GLY A 40 1.35 -2.59 11.80
N ILE A 41 0.84 -2.63 10.56
CA ILE A 41 -0.07 -3.70 10.08
C ILE A 41 0.56 -5.10 10.14
N LEU A 42 1.89 -5.22 10.12
CA LEU A 42 2.58 -6.51 10.16
C LEU A 42 2.30 -7.30 11.44
N ASN A 43 2.08 -6.62 12.57
CA ASN A 43 1.83 -7.26 13.85
C ASN A 43 0.60 -8.18 13.82
N GLN A 44 -0.40 -7.86 13.01
CA GLN A 44 -1.59 -8.71 12.84
C GLN A 44 -1.47 -9.75 11.71
N CYS A 45 -0.42 -9.68 10.88
CA CYS A 45 -0.20 -10.57 9.74
C CYS A 45 0.56 -11.83 10.16
N ILE A 46 -0.08 -12.74 10.90
CA ILE A 46 0.57 -13.95 11.48
C ILE A 46 0.78 -15.09 10.48
N HIS A 47 0.39 -14.91 9.22
CA HIS A 47 0.66 -15.86 8.13
C HIS A 47 2.07 -15.66 7.56
N ASN A 48 2.62 -16.68 6.91
CA ASN A 48 3.92 -16.66 6.26
C ASN A 48 3.90 -15.94 4.90
N GLY A 49 5.08 -15.65 4.39
CA GLY A 49 5.29 -15.10 3.04
C GLY A 49 5.99 -13.74 3.03
N PHE A 50 6.52 -13.29 4.16
CA PHE A 50 7.30 -12.06 4.29
C PHE A 50 8.79 -12.36 4.31
N GLY A 51 9.64 -11.44 3.87
CA GLY A 51 11.09 -11.47 4.04
C GLY A 51 11.88 -12.25 2.99
N LEU A 52 11.25 -12.88 2.02
CA LEU A 52 11.92 -13.66 0.98
C LEU A 52 12.95 -12.86 0.17
N HIS A 53 12.65 -11.60 -0.10
CA HIS A 53 13.56 -10.72 -0.84
C HIS A 53 14.56 -10.00 0.06
N THR A 54 14.15 -9.61 1.26
CA THR A 54 14.96 -8.82 2.20
C THR A 54 15.91 -9.71 3.02
N PHE A 55 15.36 -10.76 3.63
CA PHE A 55 16.09 -11.62 4.57
C PHE A 55 16.47 -12.98 4.00
N LYS A 56 15.97 -13.34 2.80
CA LYS A 56 16.12 -14.67 2.19
C LYS A 56 15.55 -15.80 3.04
N GLU A 57 14.56 -15.46 3.87
CA GLU A 57 13.85 -16.37 4.77
C GLU A 57 12.35 -16.11 4.64
N GLU A 58 11.54 -17.14 4.83
CA GLU A 58 10.09 -17.01 4.90
C GLU A 58 9.67 -16.75 6.34
N LEU A 59 9.18 -15.55 6.60
CA LEU A 59 8.81 -15.04 7.92
C LEU A 59 7.32 -14.79 8.01
N THR A 60 6.78 -14.72 9.23
CA THR A 60 5.51 -14.09 9.53
C THR A 60 5.66 -12.57 9.60
N GLY A 61 4.55 -11.83 9.57
CA GLY A 61 4.57 -10.37 9.69
C GLY A 61 5.25 -9.87 10.97
N PRO A 62 4.89 -10.40 12.17
CA PRO A 62 5.57 -10.04 13.43
C PRO A 62 7.07 -10.33 13.44
N GLU A 63 7.51 -11.46 12.89
CA GLU A 63 8.95 -11.79 12.79
C GLU A 63 9.67 -10.79 11.88
N TYR A 64 9.06 -10.43 10.74
CA TYR A 64 9.61 -9.42 9.84
C TYR A 64 9.74 -8.06 10.55
N ALA A 65 8.66 -7.61 11.21
CA ALA A 65 8.64 -6.36 11.95
C ALA A 65 9.69 -6.34 13.07
N SER A 66 9.80 -7.43 13.85
CA SER A 66 10.76 -7.55 14.94
C SER A 66 12.20 -7.34 14.47
N ARG A 67 12.58 -7.85 13.29
CA ARG A 67 13.93 -7.65 12.75
C ARG A 67 14.26 -6.20 12.45
N PHE A 68 13.28 -5.41 12.03
CA PHE A 68 13.47 -3.96 11.83
C PHE A 68 13.41 -3.19 13.15
N ILE A 69 12.52 -3.57 14.06
CA ILE A 69 12.43 -2.95 15.41
C ILE A 69 13.76 -3.11 16.15
N THR A 70 14.33 -4.33 16.17
CA THR A 70 15.66 -4.57 16.76
C THR A 70 16.72 -3.63 16.17
N GLN A 71 16.72 -3.44 14.85
CA GLN A 71 17.66 -2.54 14.20
C GLN A 71 17.47 -1.06 14.59
N VAL A 72 16.22 -0.64 14.82
CA VAL A 72 15.90 0.72 15.33
C VAL A 72 16.44 0.90 16.74
N GLU A 73 16.23 -0.10 17.62
CA GLU A 73 16.71 -0.09 19.00
C GLU A 73 18.25 -0.09 19.09
N GLU A 74 18.91 -0.96 18.33
CA GLU A 74 20.39 -1.05 18.27
C GLU A 74 21.04 0.26 17.83
N ARG A 75 20.37 1.04 16.99
CA ARG A 75 20.84 2.37 16.52
C ARG A 75 20.45 3.53 17.43
N GLY A 76 19.71 3.25 18.50
CA GLY A 76 19.21 4.27 19.40
C GLY A 76 18.30 5.30 18.71
N ILE A 77 17.51 4.88 17.73
CA ILE A 77 16.55 5.77 17.06
C ILE A 77 15.37 6.03 18.00
N GLU A 78 15.08 7.31 18.24
CA GLU A 78 13.99 7.70 19.13
C GLU A 78 12.61 7.45 18.48
N TYR A 79 11.63 7.04 19.29
CA TYR A 79 10.25 6.89 18.86
C TYR A 79 9.24 7.26 19.95
N LYS A 80 8.07 7.73 19.54
CA LYS A 80 6.92 8.02 20.40
C LYS A 80 5.74 7.15 19.98
N LEU A 81 5.32 6.26 20.86
CA LEU A 81 4.13 5.40 20.71
C LEU A 81 2.88 6.10 21.24
N ASN A 82 1.69 5.56 20.93
CA ASN A 82 0.39 6.12 21.33
C ASN A 82 0.29 7.62 20.99
N THR A 83 0.97 8.05 19.92
CA THR A 83 1.13 9.45 19.56
C THR A 83 0.55 9.70 18.17
N MET A 84 -0.53 10.47 18.11
CA MET A 84 -1.22 10.80 16.87
C MET A 84 -0.67 12.09 16.30
N VAL A 85 -0.22 12.05 15.04
CA VAL A 85 0.09 13.27 14.28
C VAL A 85 -1.23 13.87 13.81
N MET A 86 -1.45 15.14 14.13
CA MET A 86 -2.69 15.88 13.86
C MET A 86 -2.56 16.77 12.64
N ASP A 87 -1.34 17.31 12.39
CA ASP A 87 -1.07 18.23 11.30
C ASP A 87 0.41 18.24 10.93
N ILE A 88 0.70 18.61 9.68
CA ILE A 88 2.04 18.85 9.18
C ILE A 88 1.99 20.15 8.36
N SER A 89 2.73 21.16 8.77
CA SER A 89 2.81 22.42 8.02
C SER A 89 3.80 22.33 6.86
N ASN A 90 3.68 23.25 5.89
CA ASN A 90 4.63 23.38 4.77
C ASN A 90 6.06 23.66 5.24
N ASP A 91 6.23 24.27 6.43
CA ASP A 91 7.53 24.51 7.05
C ASP A 91 8.06 23.31 7.83
N LYS A 92 7.43 22.14 7.67
CA LYS A 92 7.79 20.86 8.30
C LYS A 92 7.68 20.91 9.84
N VAL A 93 6.71 21.66 10.36
CA VAL A 93 6.32 21.59 11.77
C VAL A 93 5.25 20.53 11.92
N VAL A 94 5.55 19.45 12.63
CA VAL A 94 4.66 18.35 12.91
C VAL A 94 3.96 18.60 14.24
N THR A 95 2.62 18.70 14.22
CA THR A 95 1.80 18.78 15.43
C THR A 95 1.31 17.39 15.79
N ALA A 96 1.60 16.96 17.02
CA ALA A 96 1.23 15.65 17.51
C ALA A 96 0.59 15.71 18.90
N MET A 97 -0.11 14.65 19.27
CA MET A 97 -0.80 14.55 20.56
C MET A 97 -0.71 13.13 21.13
N ASN A 98 -0.50 13.04 22.43
CA ASN A 98 -0.63 11.80 23.21
C ASN A 98 -1.16 12.11 24.62
N SER A 99 -1.44 11.05 25.40
CA SER A 99 -1.99 11.19 26.75
C SER A 99 -0.97 11.68 27.78
N THR A 100 0.34 11.56 27.50
CA THR A 100 1.41 11.92 28.44
C THR A 100 1.87 13.36 28.25
N ASP A 101 2.14 13.75 27.01
CA ASP A 101 2.72 15.07 26.67
C ASP A 101 1.63 16.10 26.32
N GLY A 102 0.36 15.67 26.15
CA GLY A 102 -0.70 16.50 25.60
C GLY A 102 -0.43 16.80 24.12
N MET A 103 -0.80 17.99 23.66
CA MET A 103 -0.51 18.47 22.31
C MET A 103 0.85 19.19 22.26
N PHE A 104 1.69 18.82 21.33
CA PHE A 104 3.04 19.38 21.16
C PHE A 104 3.43 19.52 19.70
N THR A 105 4.47 20.28 19.42
CA THR A 105 5.02 20.46 18.07
C THR A 105 6.46 20.00 17.98
N VAL A 106 6.82 19.48 16.81
CA VAL A 106 8.17 19.06 16.44
C VAL A 106 8.58 19.78 15.15
N GLU A 107 9.62 20.60 15.21
CA GLU A 107 10.24 21.20 14.03
C GLU A 107 11.21 20.18 13.42
N ALA A 108 11.13 19.95 12.11
CA ALA A 108 11.97 19.04 11.38
C ALA A 108 12.66 19.70 10.19
N LYS A 109 13.88 19.26 9.85
CA LYS A 109 14.52 19.64 8.57
C LYS A 109 13.91 18.89 7.40
N ALA A 110 13.54 17.62 7.63
CA ALA A 110 12.81 16.80 6.66
C ALA A 110 11.75 15.92 7.34
N VAL A 111 10.74 15.53 6.58
CA VAL A 111 9.65 14.63 7.03
C VAL A 111 9.51 13.47 6.05
N VAL A 112 9.38 12.25 6.57
CA VAL A 112 9.00 11.07 5.76
C VAL A 112 7.57 10.67 6.12
N LEU A 113 6.70 10.68 5.12
CA LEU A 113 5.32 10.21 5.20
C LEU A 113 5.30 8.68 5.01
N ALA A 114 4.97 7.94 6.07
CA ALA A 114 4.94 6.47 6.10
C ALA A 114 3.67 5.93 6.77
N MET A 115 2.53 6.68 6.66
CA MET A 115 1.28 6.41 7.36
C MET A 115 0.52 5.18 6.83
N GLY A 116 0.96 4.59 5.72
CA GLY A 116 0.34 3.40 5.15
C GLY A 116 -1.00 3.68 4.46
N CYS A 117 -1.92 2.73 4.57
CA CYS A 117 -3.24 2.78 3.93
C CYS A 117 -4.33 2.23 4.85
N ARG A 118 -5.58 2.50 4.51
CA ARG A 118 -6.78 1.91 5.13
C ARG A 118 -7.64 1.19 4.11
N GLU A 119 -8.45 0.25 4.57
CA GLU A 119 -9.42 -0.43 3.72
C GLU A 119 -10.66 0.44 3.46
N ARG A 120 -11.30 0.21 2.34
CA ARG A 120 -12.58 0.83 2.01
C ARG A 120 -13.67 0.30 2.94
N SER A 121 -14.35 1.22 3.63
CA SER A 121 -15.49 0.89 4.49
C SER A 121 -16.75 0.60 3.67
N ARG A 122 -17.76 -0.01 4.31
CA ARG A 122 -19.10 -0.23 3.73
C ARG A 122 -19.70 1.08 3.18
N GLY A 123 -19.53 2.18 3.91
CA GLY A 123 -20.03 3.50 3.47
C GLY A 123 -19.37 4.01 2.20
N ALA A 124 -18.06 3.83 2.06
CA ALA A 124 -17.32 4.21 0.86
C ALA A 124 -17.66 3.35 -0.36
N LEU A 125 -18.10 2.10 -0.14
CA LEU A 125 -18.54 1.16 -1.19
C LEU A 125 -20.00 1.35 -1.58
N ASN A 126 -20.76 2.09 -0.79
CA ASN A 126 -22.19 2.34 -0.99
C ASN A 126 -23.02 1.06 -1.21
N ILE A 127 -22.72 -0.02 -0.45
CA ILE A 127 -23.42 -1.31 -0.55
C ILE A 127 -24.87 -1.14 -0.12
N PRO A 128 -25.87 -1.64 -0.88
CA PRO A 128 -27.28 -1.60 -0.52
C PRO A 128 -27.61 -2.36 0.77
N GLY A 129 -28.79 -2.11 1.33
CA GLY A 129 -29.32 -2.78 2.51
C GLY A 129 -29.03 -2.07 3.84
N TYR A 130 -29.27 -2.76 4.93
CA TYR A 130 -29.12 -2.23 6.28
C TYR A 130 -27.65 -2.00 6.69
N ARG A 131 -27.44 -1.37 7.83
CA ARG A 131 -26.11 -1.05 8.41
C ARG A 131 -25.97 -1.61 9.83
N PRO A 132 -26.20 -2.91 10.04
CA PRO A 132 -26.12 -3.53 11.35
C PRO A 132 -24.66 -3.74 11.79
N ALA A 133 -24.47 -4.17 13.04
CA ALA A 133 -23.22 -4.78 13.48
C ALA A 133 -22.92 -6.06 12.66
N GLY A 134 -21.66 -6.50 12.62
CA GLY A 134 -21.24 -7.68 11.85
C GLY A 134 -20.68 -7.38 10.46
N ILE A 135 -20.57 -6.11 10.08
CA ILE A 135 -19.89 -5.68 8.84
C ILE A 135 -18.52 -5.13 9.21
N PHE A 136 -17.45 -5.78 8.76
CA PHE A 136 -16.07 -5.39 9.04
C PHE A 136 -15.26 -5.32 7.74
N SER A 137 -14.24 -4.49 7.71
CA SER A 137 -13.18 -4.70 6.74
C SER A 137 -12.39 -5.96 7.10
N ALA A 138 -11.77 -6.61 6.12
CA ALA A 138 -11.03 -7.85 6.34
C ALA A 138 -9.84 -7.65 7.30
N GLY A 139 -9.13 -6.51 7.20
CA GLY A 139 -8.04 -6.16 8.12
C GLY A 139 -8.52 -5.84 9.53
N THR A 140 -9.71 -5.24 9.72
CA THR A 140 -10.30 -5.08 11.05
C THR A 140 -10.63 -6.44 11.67
N ALA A 141 -11.22 -7.36 10.89
CA ALA A 141 -11.46 -8.72 11.34
C ALA A 141 -10.16 -9.46 11.68
N GLN A 142 -9.10 -9.23 10.89
CA GLN A 142 -7.77 -9.78 11.15
C GLN A 142 -7.21 -9.29 12.49
N ARG A 143 -7.32 -8.00 12.80
CA ARG A 143 -6.91 -7.45 14.10
C ARG A 143 -7.71 -8.06 15.24
N LEU A 144 -9.03 -8.13 15.11
CA LEU A 144 -9.89 -8.72 16.14
C LEU A 144 -9.49 -10.16 16.44
N VAL A 145 -9.25 -10.99 15.44
CA VAL A 145 -8.89 -12.40 15.62
C VAL A 145 -7.47 -12.55 16.12
N ASN A 146 -6.50 -11.90 15.47
CA ASN A 146 -5.07 -12.20 15.66
C ASN A 146 -4.44 -11.42 16.83
N ILE A 147 -4.96 -10.23 17.18
CA ILE A 147 -4.41 -9.37 18.24
C ILE A 147 -5.31 -9.34 19.47
N GLU A 148 -6.63 -9.16 19.26
CA GLU A 148 -7.56 -8.94 20.37
C GLU A 148 -8.22 -10.25 20.85
N GLY A 149 -8.10 -11.36 20.11
CA GLY A 149 -8.65 -12.67 20.46
C GLY A 149 -10.19 -12.74 20.36
N TYR A 150 -10.81 -11.86 19.58
CA TYR A 150 -12.27 -11.84 19.37
C TYR A 150 -12.64 -12.44 18.04
N MET A 151 -13.70 -13.29 18.04
CA MET A 151 -14.30 -13.81 16.82
C MET A 151 -15.35 -12.82 16.27
N PRO A 152 -15.16 -12.23 15.07
CA PRO A 152 -16.12 -11.28 14.48
C PRO A 152 -17.49 -11.89 14.21
N GLY A 153 -17.53 -13.16 13.87
CA GLY A 153 -18.74 -13.93 13.63
C GLY A 153 -18.46 -15.39 13.26
N ARG A 154 -19.51 -16.16 13.05
CA ARG A 154 -19.42 -17.63 12.84
C ARG A 154 -19.84 -18.09 11.45
N ARG A 155 -20.67 -17.33 10.76
CA ARG A 155 -21.15 -17.61 9.41
C ARG A 155 -20.84 -16.40 8.55
N VAL A 156 -19.84 -16.53 7.70
CA VAL A 156 -19.16 -15.38 7.08
C VAL A 156 -19.35 -15.39 5.56
N VAL A 157 -19.73 -14.26 5.01
CA VAL A 157 -19.60 -13.95 3.57
C VAL A 157 -18.51 -12.90 3.41
N ILE A 158 -17.69 -13.01 2.38
CA ILE A 158 -16.61 -12.07 2.08
C ILE A 158 -16.89 -11.42 0.74
N LEU A 159 -16.81 -10.08 0.68
CA LEU A 159 -16.86 -9.31 -0.56
C LEU A 159 -15.45 -8.82 -0.90
N GLY A 160 -14.98 -9.22 -2.08
CA GLY A 160 -13.65 -8.94 -2.60
C GLY A 160 -12.67 -10.10 -2.38
N SER A 161 -11.93 -10.44 -3.43
CA SER A 161 -10.94 -11.52 -3.47
C SER A 161 -9.49 -11.01 -3.46
N GLY A 162 -9.25 -9.85 -2.86
CA GLY A 162 -7.88 -9.40 -2.56
C GLY A 162 -7.23 -10.28 -1.51
N ASP A 163 -5.89 -10.24 -1.40
CA ASP A 163 -5.13 -11.14 -0.53
C ASP A 163 -5.61 -11.16 0.93
N ILE A 164 -5.96 -9.99 1.49
CA ILE A 164 -6.45 -9.91 2.87
C ILE A 164 -7.76 -10.69 3.04
N GLY A 165 -8.68 -10.58 2.07
CA GLY A 165 -9.94 -11.32 2.07
C GLY A 165 -9.73 -12.83 1.98
N LEU A 166 -8.83 -13.27 1.11
CA LEU A 166 -8.47 -14.70 0.95
C LEU A 166 -7.83 -15.25 2.22
N ILE A 167 -6.85 -14.54 2.78
CA ILE A 167 -6.18 -14.91 4.02
C ILE A 167 -7.17 -14.99 5.18
N MET A 168 -8.12 -14.04 5.27
CA MET A 168 -9.15 -14.07 6.30
C MET A 168 -10.19 -15.17 6.08
N ALA A 169 -10.49 -15.57 4.85
CA ALA A 169 -11.32 -16.74 4.59
C ALA A 169 -10.72 -18.00 5.24
N ARG A 170 -9.42 -18.24 5.00
CA ARG A 170 -8.68 -19.33 5.65
C ARG A 170 -8.60 -19.15 7.17
N ARG A 171 -8.25 -17.95 7.64
CA ARG A 171 -8.06 -17.68 9.08
C ARG A 171 -9.34 -17.90 9.87
N MET A 172 -10.47 -17.35 9.41
CA MET A 172 -11.76 -17.53 10.05
C MET A 172 -12.18 -19.00 10.11
N THR A 173 -11.91 -19.75 9.04
CA THR A 173 -12.20 -21.19 8.99
C THR A 173 -11.36 -21.95 10.01
N LEU A 174 -10.07 -21.65 10.15
CA LEU A 174 -9.18 -22.29 11.13
C LEU A 174 -9.60 -21.98 12.58
N GLU A 175 -10.23 -20.84 12.82
CA GLU A 175 -10.79 -20.46 14.13
C GLU A 175 -12.22 -21.00 14.36
N GLY A 176 -12.72 -21.85 13.46
CA GLY A 176 -14.01 -22.53 13.63
C GLY A 176 -15.22 -21.78 13.09
N ALA A 177 -15.06 -20.68 12.35
CA ALA A 177 -16.13 -20.09 11.59
C ALA A 177 -16.39 -20.85 10.29
N LYS A 178 -17.61 -20.75 9.75
CA LYS A 178 -17.94 -21.24 8.42
C LYS A 178 -17.95 -20.08 7.43
N VAL A 179 -16.98 -20.05 6.54
CA VAL A 179 -16.98 -19.12 5.40
C VAL A 179 -17.85 -19.72 4.31
N LEU A 180 -18.91 -19.02 3.95
CA LEU A 180 -19.97 -19.52 3.06
C LEU A 180 -19.65 -19.22 1.60
N ALA A 181 -19.09 -18.06 1.32
CA ALA A 181 -18.75 -17.60 -0.01
C ALA A 181 -17.76 -16.44 0.01
N VAL A 182 -16.99 -16.33 -1.07
CA VAL A 182 -16.25 -15.12 -1.45
C VAL A 182 -16.85 -14.62 -2.76
N ALA A 183 -17.31 -13.37 -2.81
CA ALA A 183 -17.84 -12.72 -4.00
C ALA A 183 -16.82 -11.68 -4.51
N GLU A 184 -16.55 -11.67 -5.81
CA GLU A 184 -15.63 -10.75 -6.47
C GLU A 184 -16.32 -10.05 -7.64
N LEU A 185 -16.31 -8.72 -7.61
CA LEU A 185 -16.95 -7.89 -8.63
C LEU A 185 -16.34 -8.10 -10.02
N MET A 186 -15.04 -8.34 -10.07
CA MET A 186 -14.30 -8.50 -11.33
C MET A 186 -14.41 -9.95 -11.85
N PRO A 187 -14.25 -10.19 -13.18
CA PRO A 187 -14.22 -11.53 -13.75
C PRO A 187 -12.92 -12.29 -13.47
N TYR A 188 -12.08 -11.78 -12.55
CA TYR A 188 -10.83 -12.37 -12.09
C TYR A 188 -10.60 -11.99 -10.62
N SER A 189 -9.87 -12.83 -9.88
CA SER A 189 -9.45 -12.51 -8.51
C SER A 189 -8.35 -11.45 -8.50
N GLY A 190 -8.43 -10.53 -7.53
CA GLY A 190 -7.40 -9.53 -7.27
C GLY A 190 -6.23 -10.03 -6.42
N GLY A 191 -6.36 -11.20 -5.77
CA GLY A 191 -5.32 -11.79 -4.93
C GLY A 191 -4.36 -12.70 -5.69
N LEU A 192 -3.24 -13.02 -5.05
CA LEU A 192 -2.22 -13.91 -5.60
C LEU A 192 -2.78 -15.32 -5.82
N LYS A 193 -2.39 -15.96 -6.92
CA LYS A 193 -2.88 -17.31 -7.28
C LYS A 193 -2.64 -18.35 -6.18
N ARG A 194 -1.51 -18.28 -5.48
CA ARG A 194 -1.22 -19.16 -4.34
C ARG A 194 -2.25 -19.02 -3.22
N ASN A 195 -2.72 -17.79 -2.94
CA ASN A 195 -3.70 -17.53 -1.90
C ASN A 195 -5.09 -18.06 -2.28
N ILE A 196 -5.46 -18.04 -3.57
CA ILE A 196 -6.69 -18.69 -4.04
C ILE A 196 -6.64 -20.19 -3.71
N VAL A 197 -5.54 -20.86 -4.02
CA VAL A 197 -5.38 -22.30 -3.72
C VAL A 197 -5.40 -22.55 -2.22
N GLN A 198 -4.49 -21.93 -1.48
CA GLN A 198 -4.26 -22.22 -0.06
C GLN A 198 -5.36 -21.71 0.88
N CYS A 199 -6.13 -20.70 0.45
CA CYS A 199 -7.13 -20.08 1.31
C CYS A 199 -8.57 -20.43 0.94
N LEU A 200 -8.83 -20.81 -0.30
CA LEU A 200 -10.18 -21.17 -0.75
C LEU A 200 -10.27 -22.64 -1.16
N ASN A 201 -9.44 -23.10 -2.13
CA ASN A 201 -9.57 -24.45 -2.67
C ASN A 201 -9.32 -25.52 -1.62
N ASP A 202 -8.28 -25.35 -0.77
CA ASP A 202 -7.93 -26.30 0.31
C ASP A 202 -9.02 -26.39 1.41
N PHE A 203 -9.96 -25.44 1.43
CA PHE A 203 -11.05 -25.37 2.42
C PHE A 203 -12.45 -25.48 1.78
N ASP A 204 -12.55 -25.81 0.49
CA ASP A 204 -13.81 -25.91 -0.26
C ASP A 204 -14.69 -24.65 -0.16
N ILE A 205 -14.06 -23.45 -0.09
CA ILE A 205 -14.75 -22.16 -0.03
C ILE A 205 -15.04 -21.70 -1.46
N PRO A 206 -16.32 -21.50 -1.85
CA PRO A 206 -16.66 -21.08 -3.20
C PRO A 206 -16.27 -19.63 -3.48
N LEU A 207 -15.68 -19.40 -4.66
CA LEU A 207 -15.35 -18.07 -5.21
C LEU A 207 -16.31 -17.77 -6.37
N TYR A 208 -17.12 -16.72 -6.22
CA TYR A 208 -18.02 -16.20 -7.23
C TYR A 208 -17.40 -14.97 -7.90
N LEU A 209 -16.86 -15.14 -9.10
CA LEU A 209 -16.38 -14.03 -9.94
C LEU A 209 -17.55 -13.33 -10.62
N SER A 210 -17.40 -12.06 -10.97
CA SER A 210 -18.48 -11.22 -11.51
C SER A 210 -19.72 -11.18 -10.61
N HIS A 211 -19.53 -11.15 -9.28
CA HIS A 211 -20.62 -11.06 -8.31
C HIS A 211 -20.37 -9.93 -7.31
N THR A 212 -21.46 -9.34 -6.82
CA THR A 212 -21.40 -8.32 -5.76
C THR A 212 -22.51 -8.50 -4.75
N VAL A 213 -22.37 -7.87 -3.58
CA VAL A 213 -23.43 -7.83 -2.57
C VAL A 213 -24.49 -6.80 -3.01
N VAL A 214 -25.73 -7.25 -3.08
CA VAL A 214 -26.88 -6.44 -3.50
C VAL A 214 -27.86 -6.15 -2.37
N ASP A 215 -27.81 -6.90 -1.26
CA ASP A 215 -28.61 -6.62 -0.07
C ASP A 215 -27.94 -7.14 1.21
N ILE A 216 -28.15 -6.40 2.31
CA ILE A 216 -27.73 -6.75 3.67
C ILE A 216 -28.96 -6.72 4.55
N GLN A 217 -29.27 -7.86 5.17
CA GLN A 217 -30.40 -8.03 6.07
C GLN A 217 -29.98 -8.01 7.54
N GLY A 218 -30.93 -7.64 8.40
CA GLY A 218 -30.73 -7.50 9.84
C GLY A 218 -30.58 -6.04 10.28
N LYS A 219 -31.20 -5.70 11.40
CA LYS A 219 -31.18 -4.32 11.95
C LYS A 219 -30.11 -4.12 13.01
N GLU A 220 -30.02 -5.02 13.97
CA GLU A 220 -29.03 -4.96 15.06
C GLU A 220 -27.70 -5.61 14.62
N ARG A 221 -27.79 -6.79 14.03
CA ARG A 221 -26.67 -7.53 13.48
C ARG A 221 -27.03 -8.05 12.10
N VAL A 222 -26.03 -8.40 11.29
CA VAL A 222 -26.20 -9.10 10.01
C VAL A 222 -26.94 -10.43 10.28
N GLU A 223 -28.03 -10.66 9.55
CA GLU A 223 -28.82 -11.90 9.56
C GLU A 223 -28.74 -12.62 8.21
N GLY A 224 -28.44 -11.87 7.15
CA GLY A 224 -28.29 -12.43 5.82
C GLY A 224 -27.63 -11.47 4.84
N ILE A 225 -27.02 -12.04 3.80
CA ILE A 225 -26.39 -11.35 2.69
C ILE A 225 -26.90 -11.94 1.39
N THR A 226 -27.29 -11.10 0.46
CA THR A 226 -27.62 -11.51 -0.91
C THR A 226 -26.54 -11.01 -1.85
N ILE A 227 -25.97 -11.93 -2.66
CA ILE A 227 -25.07 -11.59 -3.77
C ILE A 227 -25.81 -11.81 -5.09
N ALA A 228 -25.37 -11.12 -6.15
CA ALA A 228 -25.88 -11.32 -7.52
C ALA A 228 -24.74 -11.20 -8.53
N GLU A 229 -24.92 -11.86 -9.67
CA GLU A 229 -24.05 -11.71 -10.83
C GLU A 229 -24.11 -10.29 -11.37
N VAL A 230 -22.99 -9.77 -11.90
CA VAL A 230 -22.92 -8.47 -12.54
C VAL A 230 -22.56 -8.57 -14.01
N GLY A 231 -23.20 -7.72 -14.81
CA GLY A 231 -22.91 -7.58 -16.23
C GLY A 231 -21.60 -6.84 -16.51
N PRO A 232 -21.23 -6.68 -17.80
CA PRO A 232 -20.04 -5.91 -18.19
C PRO A 232 -20.05 -4.45 -17.73
N ASP A 233 -21.23 -3.88 -17.50
CA ASP A 233 -21.45 -2.54 -16.94
C ASP A 233 -21.32 -2.50 -15.39
N ARG A 234 -20.99 -3.64 -14.77
CA ARG A 234 -20.89 -3.88 -13.33
C ARG A 234 -22.20 -3.65 -12.56
N LYS A 235 -23.33 -3.73 -13.23
CA LYS A 235 -24.66 -3.71 -12.59
C LYS A 235 -25.17 -5.11 -12.33
N PRO A 236 -25.87 -5.32 -11.20
CA PRO A 236 -26.47 -6.60 -10.88
C PRO A 236 -27.47 -7.05 -11.94
N ILE A 237 -27.45 -8.32 -12.30
CA ILE A 237 -28.37 -8.97 -13.22
C ILE A 237 -29.55 -9.54 -12.41
N PRO A 238 -30.80 -9.04 -12.62
CA PRO A 238 -31.97 -9.55 -11.92
C PRO A 238 -32.19 -11.06 -12.18
N GLY A 239 -32.58 -11.80 -11.13
CA GLY A 239 -32.83 -13.23 -11.21
C GLY A 239 -31.60 -14.11 -10.98
N THR A 240 -30.45 -13.52 -10.66
CA THR A 240 -29.19 -14.24 -10.35
C THR A 240 -28.87 -14.21 -8.85
N GLU A 241 -29.79 -13.73 -8.02
CA GLU A 241 -29.59 -13.54 -6.60
C GLU A 241 -29.35 -14.85 -5.87
N ILE A 242 -28.33 -14.89 -5.03
CA ILE A 242 -28.01 -16.00 -4.11
C ILE A 242 -28.03 -15.45 -2.69
N HIS A 243 -28.90 -16.00 -1.86
CA HIS A 243 -29.02 -15.59 -0.47
C HIS A 243 -28.22 -16.51 0.46
N TYR A 244 -27.57 -15.92 1.46
CA TYR A 244 -26.82 -16.60 2.52
C TYR A 244 -27.30 -16.14 3.89
N ASP A 245 -27.85 -17.08 4.70
CA ASP A 245 -28.02 -16.84 6.12
C ASP A 245 -26.65 -16.76 6.78
N CYS A 246 -26.28 -15.58 7.26
CA CYS A 246 -24.97 -15.33 7.87
C CYS A 246 -25.04 -14.21 8.90
N ASP A 247 -24.05 -14.16 9.79
CA ASP A 247 -23.96 -13.17 10.87
C ASP A 247 -22.84 -12.13 10.63
N THR A 248 -22.08 -12.29 9.56
CA THR A 248 -20.90 -11.46 9.30
C THR A 248 -20.63 -11.28 7.80
N LEU A 249 -20.36 -10.02 7.42
CA LEU A 249 -19.84 -9.62 6.11
C LEU A 249 -18.43 -9.04 6.28
N LEU A 250 -17.43 -9.65 5.63
CA LEU A 250 -16.09 -9.05 5.52
C LEU A 250 -15.92 -8.36 4.18
N LEU A 251 -15.28 -7.18 4.22
CA LEU A 251 -15.01 -6.36 3.04
C LEU A 251 -13.51 -6.35 2.73
N SER A 252 -13.13 -6.82 1.55
CA SER A 252 -11.77 -6.79 1.01
C SER A 252 -11.74 -6.11 -0.36
N CYS A 253 -12.28 -4.88 -0.42
CA CYS A 253 -12.61 -4.19 -1.67
C CYS A 253 -11.60 -3.08 -2.03
N GLY A 254 -10.35 -3.27 -1.69
CA GLY A 254 -9.26 -2.36 -2.01
C GLY A 254 -8.86 -1.44 -0.86
N LEU A 255 -7.70 -0.85 -1.02
CA LEU A 255 -7.01 -0.02 -0.05
C LEU A 255 -7.00 1.44 -0.51
N LEU A 256 -6.98 2.36 0.45
CA LEU A 256 -6.86 3.80 0.24
C LEU A 256 -5.63 4.31 1.00
N PRO A 257 -4.63 4.88 0.33
CA PRO A 257 -3.52 5.56 0.98
C PRO A 257 -3.99 6.63 1.98
N GLU A 258 -3.38 6.67 3.17
CA GLU A 258 -3.73 7.56 4.27
C GLU A 258 -3.10 8.94 4.06
N ASN A 259 -3.74 9.80 3.27
CA ASN A 259 -3.19 11.07 2.82
C ASN A 259 -3.93 12.32 3.33
N GLU A 260 -4.65 12.23 4.43
CA GLU A 260 -5.26 13.41 5.06
C GLU A 260 -4.20 14.42 5.47
N LEU A 261 -3.14 13.98 6.18
CA LEU A 261 -2.01 14.84 6.57
C LEU A 261 -1.24 15.39 5.35
N SER A 262 -1.10 14.59 4.31
CA SER A 262 -0.46 15.04 3.07
C SER A 262 -1.22 16.19 2.42
N LYS A 263 -2.57 16.11 2.42
CA LYS A 263 -3.44 17.18 1.88
C LYS A 263 -3.34 18.46 2.68
N THR A 264 -3.37 18.38 4.02
CA THR A 264 -3.25 19.57 4.88
C THR A 264 -1.88 20.23 4.73
N ALA A 265 -0.82 19.44 4.53
CA ALA A 265 0.51 19.91 4.23
C ALA A 265 0.66 20.54 2.83
N GLY A 266 -0.33 20.39 1.93
CA GLY A 266 -0.25 20.91 0.56
C GLY A 266 0.51 19.99 -0.41
N VAL A 267 0.63 18.71 -0.10
CA VAL A 267 1.25 17.71 -0.99
C VAL A 267 0.32 17.40 -2.16
N ASP A 268 0.85 17.43 -3.37
CA ASP A 268 0.14 17.05 -4.58
C ASP A 268 -0.14 15.54 -4.59
N LEU A 269 -1.41 15.16 -4.80
CA LEU A 269 -1.82 13.76 -4.83
C LEU A 269 -2.20 13.31 -6.24
N SER A 270 -1.79 12.11 -6.60
CA SER A 270 -2.21 11.45 -7.83
C SER A 270 -3.70 11.06 -7.77
N PRO A 271 -4.53 11.44 -8.75
CA PRO A 271 -5.93 11.05 -8.79
C PRO A 271 -6.12 9.53 -9.01
N ILE A 272 -5.08 8.83 -9.46
CA ILE A 272 -5.14 7.39 -9.78
C ILE A 272 -4.74 6.54 -8.57
N THR A 273 -3.61 6.86 -7.93
CA THR A 273 -3.13 6.12 -6.75
C THR A 273 -3.68 6.66 -5.45
N SER A 274 -4.16 7.90 -5.42
CA SER A 274 -4.49 8.68 -4.22
C SER A 274 -3.29 8.90 -3.28
N GLY A 275 -2.08 8.59 -3.73
CA GLY A 275 -0.83 8.83 -3.03
C GLY A 275 -0.11 10.08 -3.52
N PRO A 276 0.91 10.55 -2.81
CA PRO A 276 1.74 11.69 -3.21
C PRO A 276 2.35 11.53 -4.61
N VAL A 277 2.43 12.63 -5.34
CA VAL A 277 3.23 12.71 -6.56
C VAL A 277 4.67 12.95 -6.13
N VAL A 278 5.59 12.06 -6.55
CA VAL A 278 6.99 12.11 -6.15
C VAL A 278 7.95 12.06 -7.34
N ASN A 279 9.16 12.56 -7.12
CA ASN A 279 10.29 12.46 -8.04
C ASN A 279 11.16 11.21 -7.76
N ASP A 280 12.28 11.07 -8.45
CA ASP A 280 13.25 9.98 -8.32
C ASP A 280 13.82 9.77 -6.90
N SER A 281 13.82 10.81 -6.08
CA SER A 281 14.24 10.75 -4.69
C SER A 281 13.10 10.40 -3.72
N LEU A 282 11.89 10.12 -4.23
CA LEU A 282 10.65 9.96 -3.45
C LEU A 282 10.25 11.24 -2.70
N GLU A 283 10.75 12.39 -3.12
CA GLU A 283 10.41 13.71 -2.61
C GLU A 283 9.15 14.24 -3.31
N THR A 284 8.26 14.85 -2.55
CA THR A 284 7.01 15.45 -3.01
C THR A 284 7.24 16.83 -3.64
N ASN A 285 6.17 17.54 -3.98
CA ASN A 285 6.23 18.97 -4.36
C ASN A 285 6.67 19.90 -3.23
N ILE A 286 6.73 19.43 -1.97
CA ILE A 286 7.20 20.19 -0.83
C ILE A 286 8.65 19.79 -0.52
N PRO A 287 9.61 20.72 -0.63
CA PRO A 287 11.02 20.42 -0.37
C PRO A 287 11.26 19.84 1.03
N GLY A 288 11.94 18.68 1.08
CA GLY A 288 12.24 17.98 2.31
C GLY A 288 11.08 17.13 2.86
N VAL A 289 9.97 16.98 2.11
CA VAL A 289 8.88 16.06 2.45
C VAL A 289 8.91 14.88 1.49
N PHE A 290 9.13 13.68 2.01
CA PHE A 290 9.25 12.43 1.29
C PHE A 290 8.07 11.51 1.59
N ALA A 291 7.75 10.58 0.67
CA ALA A 291 6.70 9.59 0.89
C ALA A 291 7.15 8.20 0.44
N CYS A 292 6.79 7.15 1.21
CA CYS A 292 7.15 5.78 0.89
C CYS A 292 6.14 4.77 1.45
N GLY A 293 6.10 3.58 0.85
CA GLY A 293 5.20 2.51 1.23
C GLY A 293 3.74 2.79 0.81
N ASN A 294 2.79 2.18 1.53
CA ASN A 294 1.38 2.18 1.10
C ASN A 294 0.68 3.55 1.16
N VAL A 295 1.27 4.55 1.78
CA VAL A 295 0.79 5.94 1.69
C VAL A 295 1.08 6.54 0.31
N LEU A 296 2.16 6.10 -0.36
CA LEU A 296 2.56 6.52 -1.71
C LEU A 296 1.78 5.74 -2.78
N HIS A 297 1.88 4.43 -2.74
CA HIS A 297 1.08 3.51 -3.56
C HIS A 297 1.03 2.12 -2.90
N VAL A 298 -0.06 1.38 -3.12
CA VAL A 298 -0.24 0.07 -2.48
C VAL A 298 0.69 -0.96 -3.09
N HIS A 299 1.52 -1.60 -2.27
CA HIS A 299 2.45 -2.66 -2.66
C HIS A 299 1.86 -4.06 -2.44
N ASP A 300 2.35 -5.04 -3.21
CA ASP A 300 1.98 -6.45 -3.06
C ASP A 300 2.84 -7.16 -2.00
N LEU A 301 4.10 -6.74 -1.84
CA LEU A 301 5.07 -7.35 -0.93
C LEU A 301 5.70 -6.30 -0.02
N VAL A 302 5.78 -6.61 1.27
CA VAL A 302 6.43 -5.73 2.26
C VAL A 302 7.92 -5.54 1.98
N ASP A 303 8.57 -6.51 1.38
CA ASP A 303 9.98 -6.40 0.96
C ASP A 303 10.21 -5.18 0.05
N PHE A 304 9.28 -4.93 -0.87
CA PHE A 304 9.35 -3.76 -1.77
C PHE A 304 9.00 -2.45 -1.04
N VAL A 305 8.11 -2.51 -0.04
CA VAL A 305 7.86 -1.37 0.87
C VAL A 305 9.13 -0.96 1.58
N SER A 306 9.84 -1.92 2.19
CA SER A 306 11.08 -1.64 2.92
C SER A 306 12.20 -1.15 2.02
N GLN A 307 12.32 -1.72 0.80
CA GLN A 307 13.31 -1.27 -0.20
C GLN A 307 13.05 0.17 -0.63
N GLU A 308 11.79 0.53 -0.95
CA GLU A 308 11.41 1.89 -1.32
C GLU A 308 11.65 2.87 -0.18
N ALA A 309 11.24 2.49 1.03
CA ALA A 309 11.43 3.30 2.21
C ALA A 309 12.90 3.51 2.60
N THR A 310 13.76 2.51 2.36
CA THR A 310 15.22 2.65 2.49
C THR A 310 15.74 3.75 1.57
N ASN A 311 15.24 3.81 0.33
CA ASN A 311 15.62 4.89 -0.59
C ASN A 311 15.09 6.25 -0.14
N ALA A 312 13.86 6.33 0.38
CA ALA A 312 13.32 7.57 0.94
C ALA A 312 14.17 8.07 2.12
N GLY A 313 14.57 7.19 3.04
CA GLY A 313 15.43 7.52 4.17
C GLY A 313 16.82 8.02 3.75
N LYS A 314 17.45 7.37 2.76
CA LYS A 314 18.73 7.85 2.18
C LYS A 314 18.60 9.22 1.54
N ASN A 315 17.55 9.45 0.77
CA ASN A 315 17.32 10.71 0.09
C ASN A 315 16.96 11.84 1.07
N ALA A 316 16.20 11.55 2.12
CA ALA A 316 15.95 12.48 3.21
C ALA A 316 17.26 12.87 3.92
N ALA A 317 18.15 11.91 4.17
CA ALA A 317 19.47 12.17 4.75
C ALA A 317 20.34 13.05 3.82
N LYS A 318 20.32 12.80 2.51
CA LYS A 318 20.99 13.62 1.51
C LYS A 318 20.46 15.05 1.52
N TYR A 319 19.14 15.23 1.49
CA TYR A 319 18.48 16.54 1.58
C TYR A 319 18.89 17.30 2.84
N ILE A 320 18.91 16.66 4.00
CA ILE A 320 19.29 17.30 5.28
C ILE A 320 20.74 17.83 5.25
N LYS A 321 21.64 17.11 4.59
CA LYS A 321 23.07 17.45 4.51
C LYS A 321 23.41 18.46 3.41
N GLU A 322 22.79 18.33 2.25
CA GLU A 322 23.16 19.03 1.03
C GLU A 322 22.17 20.16 0.66
N GLY A 323 20.95 20.11 1.21
CA GLY A 323 19.87 21.05 0.90
C GLY A 323 19.06 20.63 -0.33
N GLU A 324 18.16 21.50 -0.75
CA GLU A 324 17.27 21.30 -1.91
C GLU A 324 18.04 21.36 -3.24
N VAL A 325 17.71 20.44 -4.15
CA VAL A 325 18.22 20.46 -5.53
C VAL A 325 17.24 21.24 -6.41
N THR A 326 17.52 22.52 -6.64
CA THR A 326 16.61 23.44 -7.38
C THR A 326 16.87 23.50 -8.89
N SER A 327 18.04 23.09 -9.37
CA SER A 327 18.47 23.34 -10.76
C SER A 327 18.39 22.14 -11.71
N ALA A 328 18.01 20.94 -11.23
CA ALA A 328 18.00 19.75 -12.08
C ALA A 328 16.75 19.72 -12.99
N LYS A 329 16.96 19.41 -14.28
CA LYS A 329 15.89 19.18 -15.26
C LYS A 329 15.03 17.99 -14.78
N GLN A 330 13.73 18.18 -14.71
CA GLN A 330 12.77 17.16 -14.35
C GLN A 330 12.07 16.62 -15.58
N ILE A 331 12.12 15.31 -15.79
CA ILE A 331 11.52 14.59 -16.91
C ILE A 331 10.34 13.77 -16.40
N GLU A 332 9.19 13.89 -17.06
CA GLU A 332 7.99 13.13 -16.69
C GLU A 332 8.06 11.69 -17.23
N ILE A 333 7.65 10.72 -16.40
CA ILE A 333 7.48 9.32 -16.76
C ILE A 333 6.00 9.08 -17.05
N LEU A 334 5.66 8.95 -18.35
CA LEU A 334 4.29 8.87 -18.84
C LEU A 334 3.81 7.41 -18.87
N PRO A 335 2.72 7.09 -18.15
CA PRO A 335 2.00 5.82 -18.29
C PRO A 335 1.07 5.90 -19.51
N VAL A 336 1.24 5.02 -20.48
CA VAL A 336 0.48 5.00 -21.73
C VAL A 336 0.04 3.56 -22.04
N ASP A 337 -0.93 3.39 -22.91
CA ASP A 337 -1.36 2.11 -23.52
C ASP A 337 -1.32 0.90 -22.58
N GLY A 338 -2.24 0.88 -21.62
CA GLY A 338 -2.40 -0.23 -20.67
C GLY A 338 -1.68 -0.05 -19.34
N VAL A 339 -0.78 0.91 -19.18
CA VAL A 339 -0.17 1.31 -17.91
C VAL A 339 -1.07 2.33 -17.21
N ARG A 340 -1.44 2.10 -15.95
CA ARG A 340 -2.36 2.99 -15.22
C ARG A 340 -1.68 4.20 -14.60
N TYR A 341 -0.50 4.02 -14.06
CA TYR A 341 0.28 5.04 -13.37
C TYR A 341 1.74 4.59 -13.27
N THR A 342 2.63 5.52 -12.98
CA THR A 342 4.05 5.27 -12.66
C THR A 342 4.42 5.91 -11.33
N VAL A 343 5.26 5.25 -10.55
CA VAL A 343 5.86 5.77 -9.31
C VAL A 343 7.35 5.44 -9.34
N PRO A 344 8.22 6.47 -9.28
CA PRO A 344 7.94 7.90 -9.26
C PRO A 344 7.34 8.40 -10.58
N LYS A 345 6.74 9.61 -10.54
CA LYS A 345 6.19 10.28 -11.72
C LYS A 345 7.28 11.04 -12.49
N TYR A 346 8.30 11.50 -11.82
CA TYR A 346 9.36 12.32 -12.39
C TYR A 346 10.74 11.75 -12.11
N VAL A 347 11.68 11.99 -13.03
CA VAL A 347 13.10 11.68 -12.85
C VAL A 347 13.95 12.89 -13.17
N ARG A 348 15.03 13.08 -12.40
CA ARG A 348 16.05 14.12 -12.61
C ARG A 348 17.37 13.45 -12.94
N PRO A 349 17.70 13.25 -14.23
CA PRO A 349 18.86 12.44 -14.66
C PRO A 349 20.20 12.88 -14.08
N GLU A 350 20.34 14.17 -13.80
CA GLU A 350 21.60 14.76 -13.28
C GLU A 350 21.89 14.29 -11.85
N VAL A 351 20.87 14.11 -11.01
CA VAL A 351 20.98 13.89 -9.56
C VAL A 351 20.49 12.55 -9.07
N MET A 352 19.79 11.78 -9.92
CA MET A 352 19.33 10.41 -9.57
C MET A 352 20.53 9.50 -9.29
N ASP A 353 20.27 8.44 -8.52
CA ASP A 353 21.24 7.34 -8.35
C ASP A 353 21.52 6.62 -9.67
N ASP A 354 22.49 5.72 -9.72
CA ASP A 354 22.86 4.97 -10.93
C ASP A 354 21.68 4.25 -11.59
N THR A 355 20.68 3.86 -10.79
CA THR A 355 19.45 3.21 -11.24
C THR A 355 18.22 3.74 -10.51
N LEU A 356 17.11 3.84 -11.24
CA LEU A 356 15.78 4.16 -10.69
C LEU A 356 14.81 3.04 -11.02
N THR A 357 14.21 2.45 -10.00
CA THR A 357 13.11 1.50 -10.17
C THR A 357 11.80 2.25 -10.29
N VAL A 358 11.16 2.17 -11.44
CA VAL A 358 9.82 2.71 -11.69
C VAL A 358 8.81 1.58 -11.55
N ARG A 359 7.86 1.72 -10.63
CA ARG A 359 6.79 0.75 -10.38
C ARG A 359 5.48 1.23 -10.99
N PHE A 360 4.67 0.27 -11.45
CA PHE A 360 3.38 0.56 -12.07
C PHE A 360 2.43 -0.64 -12.01
N ARG A 361 1.15 -0.40 -12.30
CA ARG A 361 0.15 -1.47 -12.51
C ARG A 361 -0.50 -1.30 -13.87
N VAL A 362 -0.96 -2.42 -14.44
CA VAL A 362 -1.73 -2.43 -15.68
C VAL A 362 -3.22 -2.20 -15.42
N GLY A 363 -3.94 -1.73 -16.45
CA GLY A 363 -5.37 -1.42 -16.35
C GLY A 363 -6.29 -2.62 -16.55
N GLN A 364 -5.79 -3.70 -17.16
CA GLN A 364 -6.52 -4.94 -17.47
C GLN A 364 -5.55 -6.11 -17.54
N VAL A 365 -6.08 -7.33 -17.71
CA VAL A 365 -5.25 -8.51 -17.91
C VAL A 365 -4.69 -8.51 -19.34
N PHE A 366 -3.37 -8.61 -19.46
CA PHE A 366 -2.67 -8.78 -20.73
C PHE A 366 -2.03 -10.16 -20.79
N LYS A 367 -2.08 -10.79 -21.98
CA LYS A 367 -1.45 -12.09 -22.25
C LYS A 367 -0.54 -11.98 -23.48
N GLY A 368 0.63 -12.63 -23.43
CA GLY A 368 1.57 -12.63 -24.57
C GLY A 368 2.02 -11.23 -24.96
N CYS A 369 2.37 -10.39 -24.00
CA CYS A 369 2.64 -8.97 -24.18
C CYS A 369 4.08 -8.61 -23.78
N ALA A 370 4.45 -7.35 -23.95
CA ALA A 370 5.74 -6.82 -23.54
C ALA A 370 5.58 -5.45 -22.88
N ILE A 371 6.43 -5.18 -21.90
CA ILE A 371 6.64 -3.86 -21.33
C ILE A 371 7.66 -3.15 -22.20
N ALA A 372 7.28 -2.05 -22.83
CA ALA A 372 8.15 -1.22 -23.65
C ALA A 372 8.44 0.11 -22.93
N THR A 373 9.73 0.52 -22.96
CA THR A 373 10.18 1.79 -22.40
C THR A 373 10.81 2.61 -23.52
N TYR A 374 10.36 3.85 -23.66
CA TYR A 374 10.83 4.79 -24.67
C TYR A 374 11.43 6.04 -24.03
N PHE A 375 12.47 6.59 -24.62
CA PHE A 375 13.01 7.91 -24.36
C PHE A 375 12.62 8.81 -25.54
N GLY A 376 11.62 9.69 -25.33
CA GLY A 376 10.92 10.31 -26.44
C GLY A 376 10.35 9.24 -27.36
N ASP A 377 10.73 9.27 -28.65
CA ASP A 377 10.29 8.29 -29.66
C ASP A 377 11.22 7.07 -29.79
N THR A 378 12.33 7.03 -29.06
CA THR A 378 13.35 5.96 -29.18
C THR A 378 13.04 4.80 -28.22
N LEU A 379 12.85 3.59 -28.74
CA LEU A 379 12.69 2.37 -27.96
C LEU A 379 14.01 2.01 -27.26
N ILE A 380 14.00 2.01 -25.94
CA ILE A 380 15.17 1.70 -25.10
C ILE A 380 15.16 0.24 -24.63
N SER A 381 13.99 -0.26 -24.24
CA SER A 381 13.85 -1.65 -23.81
C SER A 381 12.48 -2.21 -24.13
N LYS A 382 12.42 -3.52 -24.44
CA LYS A 382 11.19 -4.28 -24.62
C LYS A 382 11.32 -5.62 -23.89
N ARG A 383 10.55 -5.82 -22.83
CA ARG A 383 10.61 -7.01 -21.98
C ARG A 383 9.32 -7.82 -22.09
N LYS A 384 9.41 -9.04 -22.61
CA LYS A 384 8.27 -9.95 -22.75
C LYS A 384 7.72 -10.39 -21.41
N ARG A 385 6.39 -10.46 -21.34
CA ARG A 385 5.61 -10.95 -20.18
C ARG A 385 4.53 -11.92 -20.66
N PRO A 386 4.50 -13.17 -20.16
CA PRO A 386 3.45 -14.14 -20.50
C PRO A 386 2.06 -13.65 -20.09
N VAL A 387 1.95 -13.09 -18.89
CA VAL A 387 0.72 -12.54 -18.31
C VAL A 387 1.09 -11.35 -17.43
N MET A 388 0.24 -10.32 -17.45
CA MET A 388 0.20 -9.24 -16.46
C MET A 388 -1.23 -9.04 -16.01
N ALA A 389 -1.44 -8.79 -14.71
CA ALA A 389 -2.75 -8.59 -14.12
C ALA A 389 -2.80 -7.29 -13.29
N PRO A 390 -3.96 -6.61 -13.17
CA PRO A 390 -4.07 -5.36 -12.39
C PRO A 390 -3.75 -5.51 -10.91
N GLY A 391 -3.90 -6.71 -10.36
CA GLY A 391 -3.57 -7.04 -8.96
C GLY A 391 -2.07 -7.15 -8.70
N GLU A 392 -1.24 -7.31 -9.73
CA GLU A 392 0.21 -7.49 -9.60
C GLU A 392 0.97 -6.23 -10.01
N MET A 393 1.99 -5.87 -9.22
CA MET A 393 2.84 -4.72 -9.50
C MET A 393 3.96 -5.12 -10.46
N GLU A 394 4.12 -4.33 -11.53
CA GLU A 394 5.22 -4.43 -12.47
C GLU A 394 6.26 -3.34 -12.22
N GLN A 395 7.46 -3.55 -12.75
CA GLN A 395 8.54 -2.56 -12.64
C GLN A 395 9.44 -2.54 -13.85
N VAL A 396 10.00 -1.37 -14.12
CA VAL A 396 11.13 -1.16 -15.03
C VAL A 396 12.28 -0.48 -14.30
N VAL A 397 13.50 -0.70 -14.74
CA VAL A 397 14.68 -0.05 -14.17
C VAL A 397 15.27 0.89 -15.22
N LEU A 398 15.30 2.18 -14.91
CA LEU A 398 15.98 3.20 -15.69
C LEU A 398 17.43 3.31 -15.21
N LYS A 399 18.39 3.40 -16.12
CA LYS A 399 19.79 3.57 -15.80
C LYS A 399 20.23 5.01 -16.09
N LYS A 400 20.91 5.64 -15.16
CA LYS A 400 21.48 6.98 -15.33
C LYS A 400 22.37 7.09 -16.57
N SER A 401 23.20 6.07 -16.81
CA SER A 401 24.06 6.01 -17.99
C SER A 401 23.30 6.03 -19.31
N GLN A 402 22.15 5.34 -19.39
CA GLN A 402 21.30 5.36 -20.58
C GLN A 402 20.63 6.72 -20.78
N LEU A 403 20.14 7.35 -19.69
CA LEU A 403 19.54 8.68 -19.76
C LEU A 403 20.54 9.76 -20.20
N ALA A 404 21.80 9.62 -19.82
CA ALA A 404 22.87 10.54 -20.22
C ALA A 404 23.15 10.52 -21.74
N GLU A 405 22.79 9.45 -22.45
CA GLU A 405 22.90 9.38 -23.91
C GLU A 405 21.80 10.17 -24.64
N TYR A 406 20.75 10.60 -23.90
CA TYR A 406 19.59 11.31 -24.43
C TYR A 406 19.29 12.60 -23.64
N PRO A 407 20.19 13.60 -23.66
CA PRO A 407 20.09 14.80 -22.78
C PRO A 407 18.86 15.68 -23.08
N ASP A 408 18.35 15.63 -24.30
CA ASP A 408 17.29 16.51 -24.80
C ASP A 408 15.88 15.90 -24.69
N ILE A 409 15.73 14.71 -24.10
CA ILE A 409 14.39 14.09 -23.96
C ILE A 409 13.49 14.93 -23.05
N GLU A 410 12.22 15.02 -23.43
CA GLU A 410 11.19 15.72 -22.67
C GLU A 410 10.36 14.79 -21.79
N ASN A 411 10.26 13.51 -22.20
CA ASN A 411 9.52 12.51 -21.47
C ASN A 411 10.10 11.09 -21.63
N ILE A 412 9.72 10.23 -20.71
CA ILE A 412 9.95 8.79 -20.75
C ILE A 412 8.58 8.12 -20.80
N THR A 413 8.34 7.25 -21.77
CA THR A 413 7.07 6.54 -21.92
C THR A 413 7.22 5.08 -21.52
N ILE A 414 6.31 4.59 -20.67
CA ILE A 414 6.16 3.16 -20.35
C ILE A 414 4.79 2.72 -20.84
N LYS A 415 4.76 1.70 -21.70
CA LYS A 415 3.52 1.17 -22.30
C LYS A 415 3.55 -0.35 -22.46
N ILE A 416 2.37 -0.92 -22.72
CA ILE A 416 2.21 -2.34 -23.01
C ILE A 416 2.01 -2.52 -24.51
N GLU A 417 2.80 -3.40 -25.10
CA GLU A 417 2.75 -3.74 -26.53
C GLU A 417 2.57 -5.24 -26.72
N GLU A 418 2.27 -5.66 -27.94
CA GLU A 418 2.36 -7.05 -28.36
C GLU A 418 3.82 -7.56 -28.25
N ALA A 419 4.00 -8.83 -27.87
CA ALA A 419 5.30 -9.44 -27.56
C ALA A 419 6.20 -9.67 -28.78
#